data_f7da9c1b4d5d7849717fda42f8f73cc6
#
_entry.id   f7da9c1b4d5d7849717fda42f8f73cc6
#
_cell.length_a   1.000
_cell.length_b   1.000
_cell.length_c   1.000
_cell.angle_alpha   90.00
_cell.angle_beta   90.00
_cell.angle_gamma   90.00
#
_symmetry.space_group_name_H-M   'P 1'
#
loop_
_entity.id
_entity.type
_entity.pdbx_description
1 polymer ?
#
loop_
_entity_poly.entity_id
_entity_poly.type
_entity_poly.pdbx_seq_one_letter_code
_entity_poly.pdbx_strand_id
1 'polypeptide(L)'
;PLHVQMYRAFGWEHPEFCHLPMVNGADGKKLSKRHGSTSLNEFRARGYLPQAIVNYVAMLGCSYEEGKEFYTLEELAKAFKLEHLNKAPAVFDYKKLEYFNANYIRQLSTEELYKWTLPFITGTGDATLEINPENPQPKPNVGPEFSGVALGEDGEPYCVDKSMNMSSADVKKTLMGLMPLIQERLKFLTEAAEMVHFMFTEPAVPPADQIIPKRLDAAKTKEVLENAKEFIEKLPSLDHEAAEALAKEYAEKLGIKLGDFMMPIRMAVTGSRVSPPLIGSILVLGVEKSIERVKKAIATL
;
A
#
# COMPACT_ATOMS: atom_id res chain seq x y z
N PRO A 1 -23.51 17.20 34.72
CA PRO A 1 -23.91 17.45 36.11
C PRO A 1 -22.95 16.80 37.12
N LEU A 2 -22.62 15.50 36.98
CA LEU A 2 -21.78 14.77 37.94
C LEU A 2 -20.38 15.40 38.09
N HIS A 3 -19.67 15.67 36.97
CA HIS A 3 -18.35 16.30 37.05
C HIS A 3 -18.37 17.65 37.76
N VAL A 4 -19.35 18.50 37.49
CA VAL A 4 -19.49 19.80 38.17
C VAL A 4 -19.65 19.61 39.68
N GLN A 5 -20.44 18.59 40.13
CA GLN A 5 -20.59 18.27 41.55
C GLN A 5 -19.27 17.79 42.17
N MET A 6 -18.50 16.98 41.44
CA MET A 6 -17.17 16.55 41.90
C MET A 6 -16.21 17.73 42.05
N TYR A 7 -16.14 18.63 41.07
CA TYR A 7 -15.34 19.86 41.19
C TYR A 7 -15.70 20.67 42.40
N ARG A 8 -17.02 20.85 42.63
CA ARG A 8 -17.53 21.57 43.83
C ARG A 8 -17.16 20.86 45.13
N ALA A 9 -17.30 19.53 45.20
CA ALA A 9 -16.98 18.75 46.39
C ALA A 9 -15.50 18.82 46.76
N PHE A 10 -14.61 18.92 45.75
CA PHE A 10 -13.16 19.08 45.95
C PHE A 10 -12.73 20.54 46.13
N GLY A 11 -13.64 21.50 46.02
CA GLY A 11 -13.32 22.92 46.10
C GLY A 11 -12.49 23.43 44.91
N TRP A 12 -12.56 22.75 43.79
CA TRP A 12 -11.83 23.11 42.58
C TRP A 12 -12.66 23.98 41.65
N GLU A 13 -11.99 24.89 40.95
CA GLU A 13 -12.59 25.64 39.87
C GLU A 13 -12.83 24.68 38.67
N HIS A 14 -14.03 24.70 38.13
CA HIS A 14 -14.36 23.83 37.00
C HIS A 14 -13.91 24.45 35.67
N PRO A 15 -13.45 23.62 34.71
CA PRO A 15 -13.13 24.09 33.36
C PRO A 15 -14.40 24.43 32.57
N GLU A 16 -14.24 25.04 31.42
CA GLU A 16 -15.30 25.14 30.43
C GLU A 16 -15.60 23.74 29.85
N PHE A 17 -16.89 23.48 29.63
CA PHE A 17 -17.33 22.19 29.10
C PHE A 17 -17.85 22.33 27.68
N CYS A 18 -17.36 21.47 26.78
CA CYS A 18 -17.88 21.32 25.43
C CYS A 18 -18.37 19.89 25.23
N HIS A 19 -19.60 19.73 24.77
CA HIS A 19 -20.19 18.43 24.44
C HIS A 19 -20.31 18.28 22.94
N LEU A 20 -19.51 17.38 22.39
CA LEU A 20 -19.56 17.05 20.96
C LEU A 20 -20.68 16.02 20.69
N PRO A 21 -21.32 16.05 19.52
CA PRO A 21 -22.27 15.02 19.13
C PRO A 21 -21.59 13.66 18.99
N MET A 22 -22.39 12.59 19.03
CA MET A 22 -21.86 11.24 18.83
C MET A 22 -21.41 11.02 17.40
N VAL A 23 -20.36 10.20 17.26
CA VAL A 23 -19.97 9.61 15.97
C VAL A 23 -20.63 8.24 15.86
N ASN A 24 -21.39 8.04 14.80
CA ASN A 24 -22.12 6.82 14.52
C ASN A 24 -21.42 5.98 13.44
N GLY A 25 -21.67 4.68 13.44
CA GLY A 25 -21.37 3.80 12.32
C GLY A 25 -22.39 3.96 11.18
N ALA A 26 -22.19 3.26 10.10
CA ALA A 26 -23.08 3.26 8.92
C ALA A 26 -24.51 2.77 9.25
N ASP A 27 -24.69 2.01 10.34
CA ASP A 27 -25.97 1.53 10.83
C ASP A 27 -26.74 2.57 11.69
N GLY A 28 -26.21 3.79 11.82
CA GLY A 28 -26.77 4.87 12.62
C GLY A 28 -26.59 4.72 14.14
N LYS A 29 -25.94 3.63 14.60
CA LYS A 29 -25.66 3.41 16.03
C LYS A 29 -24.29 3.99 16.39
N LYS A 30 -24.09 4.24 17.69
CA LYS A 30 -22.79 4.69 18.22
C LYS A 30 -21.65 3.84 17.66
N LEU A 31 -20.62 4.50 17.12
CA LEU A 31 -19.41 3.83 16.62
C LEU A 31 -18.80 2.93 17.69
N SER A 32 -18.51 1.71 17.34
CA SER A 32 -17.97 0.68 18.25
C SER A 32 -17.03 -0.25 17.50
N LYS A 33 -16.28 -1.07 18.23
CA LYS A 33 -15.34 -2.07 17.68
C LYS A 33 -15.96 -3.01 16.63
N ARG A 34 -17.27 -3.22 16.66
CA ARG A 34 -18.00 -4.02 15.65
C ARG A 34 -18.05 -3.38 14.26
N HIS A 35 -17.85 -2.07 14.18
CA HIS A 35 -17.86 -1.33 12.92
C HIS A 35 -16.50 -1.30 12.23
N GLY A 36 -15.43 -1.75 12.90
CA GLY A 36 -14.07 -1.72 12.40
C GLY A 36 -13.09 -1.15 13.42
N SER A 37 -11.94 -0.69 12.95
CA SER A 37 -10.93 -0.04 13.81
C SER A 37 -11.50 1.24 14.44
N THR A 38 -11.37 1.36 15.76
CA THR A 38 -11.87 2.51 16.51
C THR A 38 -10.82 3.16 17.42
N SER A 39 -9.67 2.51 17.59
CA SER A 39 -8.55 3.07 18.34
C SER A 39 -7.45 3.58 17.40
N LEU A 40 -6.68 4.58 17.84
CA LEU A 40 -5.55 5.11 17.08
C LEU A 40 -4.49 4.03 16.82
N ASN A 41 -4.26 3.13 17.78
CA ASN A 41 -3.32 2.03 17.63
C ASN A 41 -3.75 1.05 16.51
N GLU A 42 -5.04 0.76 16.40
CA GLU A 42 -5.56 -0.08 15.31
C GLU A 42 -5.41 0.60 13.94
N PHE A 43 -5.68 1.89 13.83
CA PHE A 43 -5.45 2.64 12.59
C PHE A 43 -3.97 2.66 12.22
N ARG A 44 -3.09 2.89 13.20
CA ARG A 44 -1.64 2.86 13.00
C ARG A 44 -1.18 1.49 12.52
N ALA A 45 -1.59 0.41 13.20
CA ALA A 45 -1.26 -0.97 12.82
C ALA A 45 -1.76 -1.35 11.42
N ARG A 46 -2.83 -0.71 10.93
CA ARG A 46 -3.35 -0.89 9.57
C ARG A 46 -2.64 -0.02 8.52
N GLY A 47 -1.71 0.83 8.93
CA GLY A 47 -0.92 1.66 8.02
C GLY A 47 -1.64 2.92 7.55
N TYR A 48 -2.50 3.50 8.40
CA TYR A 48 -3.00 4.86 8.19
C TYR A 48 -1.94 5.88 8.59
N LEU A 49 -1.79 6.91 7.78
CA LEU A 49 -0.96 8.07 8.09
C LEU A 49 -1.66 8.98 9.12
N PRO A 50 -0.93 9.53 10.10
CA PRO A 50 -1.51 10.44 11.09
C PRO A 50 -2.24 11.64 10.46
N GLN A 51 -1.66 12.22 9.40
CA GLN A 51 -2.23 13.35 8.68
C GLN A 51 -3.59 13.04 8.08
N ALA A 52 -3.75 11.84 7.53
CA ALA A 52 -5.02 11.39 6.96
C ALA A 52 -6.10 11.26 8.04
N ILE A 53 -5.74 10.68 9.18
CA ILE A 53 -6.68 10.53 10.32
C ILE A 53 -7.07 11.90 10.86
N VAL A 54 -6.10 12.78 11.12
CA VAL A 54 -6.35 14.12 11.68
C VAL A 54 -7.25 14.93 10.76
N ASN A 55 -6.94 14.97 9.45
CA ASN A 55 -7.75 15.72 8.50
C ASN A 55 -9.18 15.14 8.41
N TYR A 56 -9.31 13.82 8.29
CA TYR A 56 -10.62 13.18 8.21
C TYR A 56 -11.47 13.43 9.46
N VAL A 57 -10.90 13.27 10.67
CA VAL A 57 -11.61 13.48 11.94
C VAL A 57 -11.98 14.95 12.13
N ALA A 58 -11.10 15.88 11.74
CA ALA A 58 -11.40 17.31 11.80
C ALA A 58 -12.61 17.67 10.93
N MET A 59 -12.73 17.07 9.75
CA MET A 59 -13.87 17.28 8.86
C MET A 59 -15.13 16.53 9.26
N LEU A 60 -15.02 15.51 10.10
CA LEU A 60 -16.18 14.71 10.52
C LEU A 60 -17.18 15.54 11.33
N GLY A 61 -16.70 16.50 12.11
CA GLY A 61 -17.51 17.34 12.98
C GLY A 61 -17.53 18.83 12.62
N CYS A 62 -16.79 19.24 11.60
CA CYS A 62 -16.69 20.65 11.17
C CYS A 62 -16.76 20.79 9.67
N SER A 63 -17.30 21.92 9.21
CA SER A 63 -17.20 22.37 7.82
C SER A 63 -16.27 23.58 7.77
N TYR A 64 -15.27 23.55 6.88
CA TYR A 64 -14.29 24.62 6.74
C TYR A 64 -14.56 25.44 5.47
N GLU A 65 -13.93 25.10 4.38
CA GLU A 65 -14.04 25.76 3.09
C GLU A 65 -14.80 24.88 2.11
N GLU A 66 -15.73 25.47 1.35
CA GLU A 66 -16.53 24.71 0.37
C GLU A 66 -15.64 24.16 -0.74
N GLY A 67 -15.77 22.85 -1.01
CA GLY A 67 -15.02 22.16 -2.06
C GLY A 67 -13.59 21.76 -1.69
N LYS A 68 -13.06 22.16 -0.53
CA LYS A 68 -11.74 21.74 -0.05
C LYS A 68 -11.86 20.60 0.95
N GLU A 69 -11.19 19.48 0.68
CA GLU A 69 -11.20 18.31 1.56
C GLU A 69 -9.84 18.05 2.23
N PHE A 70 -8.73 18.47 1.61
CA PHE A 70 -7.38 18.20 2.12
C PHE A 70 -6.77 19.46 2.75
N TYR A 71 -6.33 19.29 3.99
CA TYR A 71 -5.77 20.36 4.82
C TYR A 71 -4.51 19.87 5.53
N THR A 72 -3.49 20.72 5.57
CA THR A 72 -2.38 20.50 6.49
C THR A 72 -2.83 20.73 7.93
N LEU A 73 -2.04 20.22 8.90
CA LEU A 73 -2.32 20.46 10.32
C LEU A 73 -2.34 21.96 10.66
N GLU A 74 -1.46 22.75 10.03
CA GLU A 74 -1.40 24.20 10.22
C GLU A 74 -2.64 24.92 9.67
N GLU A 75 -3.12 24.49 8.49
CA GLU A 75 -4.36 25.01 7.92
C GLU A 75 -5.56 24.70 8.80
N LEU A 76 -5.66 23.44 9.29
CA LEU A 76 -6.70 23.04 10.22
C LEU A 76 -6.67 23.85 11.53
N ALA A 77 -5.48 24.05 12.11
CA ALA A 77 -5.31 24.81 13.33
C ALA A 77 -5.74 26.29 13.17
N LYS A 78 -5.51 26.87 11.98
CA LYS A 78 -5.96 28.25 11.68
C LYS A 78 -7.46 28.35 11.38
N ALA A 79 -8.00 27.34 10.71
CA ALA A 79 -9.40 27.33 10.27
C ALA A 79 -10.38 26.86 11.35
N PHE A 80 -9.90 26.07 12.33
CA PHE A 80 -10.74 25.52 13.39
C PHE A 80 -11.29 26.61 14.31
N LYS A 81 -12.62 26.60 14.47
CA LYS A 81 -13.34 27.43 15.44
C LYS A 81 -14.45 26.59 16.07
N LEU A 82 -14.68 26.79 17.37
CA LEU A 82 -15.72 26.05 18.11
C LEU A 82 -17.12 26.30 17.54
N GLU A 83 -17.34 27.48 16.99
CA GLU A 83 -18.62 27.90 16.37
C GLU A 83 -18.94 27.10 15.11
N HIS A 84 -17.93 26.52 14.45
CA HIS A 84 -18.09 25.71 13.24
C HIS A 84 -18.41 24.23 13.52
N LEU A 85 -18.49 23.86 14.80
CA LEU A 85 -18.83 22.48 15.17
C LEU A 85 -20.29 22.18 14.83
N ASN A 86 -20.49 21.10 14.08
CA ASN A 86 -21.83 20.60 13.76
C ASN A 86 -22.52 20.08 15.01
N LYS A 87 -23.82 20.36 15.15
CA LYS A 87 -24.64 19.87 16.27
C LYS A 87 -25.24 18.48 16.01
N ALA A 88 -25.29 18.06 14.75
CA ALA A 88 -25.79 16.75 14.35
C ALA A 88 -24.73 15.64 14.53
N PRO A 89 -25.13 14.41 14.87
CA PRO A 89 -24.23 13.27 14.86
C PRO A 89 -23.59 13.06 13.49
N ALA A 90 -22.29 12.79 13.45
CA ALA A 90 -21.57 12.44 12.25
C ALA A 90 -21.56 10.92 12.02
N VAL A 91 -21.51 10.48 10.76
CA VAL A 91 -21.34 9.08 10.40
C VAL A 91 -19.89 8.83 9.98
N PHE A 92 -19.25 7.86 10.62
CA PHE A 92 -17.88 7.47 10.29
C PHE A 92 -17.87 6.60 9.02
N ASP A 93 -17.27 7.11 7.97
CA ASP A 93 -17.12 6.42 6.68
C ASP A 93 -15.66 5.96 6.49
N TYR A 94 -15.45 4.65 6.66
CA TYR A 94 -14.13 4.03 6.47
C TYR A 94 -13.62 4.17 5.04
N LYS A 95 -14.50 4.13 4.01
CA LYS A 95 -14.09 4.26 2.61
C LYS A 95 -13.57 5.67 2.33
N LYS A 96 -14.21 6.68 2.94
CA LYS A 96 -13.74 8.06 2.84
C LYS A 96 -12.39 8.22 3.54
N LEU A 97 -12.18 7.62 4.71
CA LEU A 97 -10.90 7.63 5.40
C LEU A 97 -9.80 6.90 4.59
N GLU A 98 -10.11 5.75 3.94
CA GLU A 98 -9.19 5.08 3.01
C GLU A 98 -8.80 5.98 1.84
N TYR A 99 -9.76 6.69 1.26
CA TYR A 99 -9.53 7.66 0.19
C TYR A 99 -8.58 8.79 0.66
N PHE A 100 -8.78 9.32 1.86
CA PHE A 100 -7.89 10.30 2.46
C PHE A 100 -6.48 9.73 2.61
N ASN A 101 -6.36 8.54 3.19
CA ASN A 101 -5.07 7.89 3.41
C ASN A 101 -4.30 7.69 2.11
N ALA A 102 -4.94 7.15 1.07
CA ALA A 102 -4.33 6.97 -0.23
C ALA A 102 -3.84 8.29 -0.84
N ASN A 103 -4.60 9.38 -0.68
CA ASN A 103 -4.18 10.70 -1.17
C ASN A 103 -2.96 11.24 -0.42
N TYR A 104 -2.90 11.10 0.90
CA TYR A 104 -1.73 11.51 1.68
C TYR A 104 -0.50 10.66 1.35
N ILE A 105 -0.66 9.34 1.14
CA ILE A 105 0.44 8.47 0.69
C ILE A 105 1.01 8.96 -0.65
N ARG A 106 0.18 9.34 -1.61
CA ARG A 106 0.63 9.85 -2.92
C ARG A 106 1.38 11.18 -2.85
N GLN A 107 1.23 11.94 -1.77
CA GLN A 107 1.92 13.22 -1.57
C GLN A 107 3.28 13.08 -0.90
N LEU A 108 3.61 11.90 -0.37
CA LEU A 108 4.90 11.64 0.26
C LEU A 108 6.03 11.68 -0.78
N SER A 109 7.18 12.20 -0.40
CA SER A 109 8.41 11.98 -1.16
C SER A 109 8.81 10.50 -1.11
N THR A 110 9.68 10.07 -2.03
CA THR A 110 10.20 8.69 -2.06
C THR A 110 10.85 8.30 -0.73
N GLU A 111 11.62 9.21 -0.14
CA GLU A 111 12.30 9.01 1.15
C GLU A 111 11.32 8.89 2.31
N GLU A 112 10.27 9.72 2.31
CA GLU A 112 9.23 9.65 3.33
C GLU A 112 8.44 8.36 3.20
N LEU A 113 8.02 8.00 1.98
CA LEU A 113 7.32 6.74 1.74
C LEU A 113 8.14 5.54 2.19
N TYR A 114 9.44 5.50 1.85
CA TYR A 114 10.36 4.47 2.33
C TYR A 114 10.37 4.41 3.86
N LYS A 115 10.55 5.54 4.55
CA LYS A 115 10.57 5.58 6.02
C LYS A 115 9.26 5.11 6.64
N TRP A 116 8.12 5.49 6.07
CA TRP A 116 6.82 5.09 6.57
C TRP A 116 6.46 3.63 6.29
N THR A 117 6.93 3.06 5.18
CA THR A 117 6.65 1.66 4.82
C THR A 117 7.63 0.66 5.43
N LEU A 118 8.86 1.07 5.74
CA LEU A 118 9.92 0.19 6.24
C LEU A 118 9.49 -0.62 7.47
N PRO A 119 8.84 -0.06 8.52
CA PRO A 119 8.39 -0.83 9.67
C PRO A 119 7.42 -1.96 9.30
N PHE A 120 6.56 -1.76 8.31
CA PHE A 120 5.62 -2.78 7.83
C PHE A 120 6.31 -3.83 6.96
N ILE A 121 7.25 -3.42 6.12
CA ILE A 121 8.07 -4.32 5.31
C ILE A 121 8.89 -5.25 6.21
N THR A 122 9.53 -4.71 7.25
CA THR A 122 10.43 -5.46 8.14
C THR A 122 9.75 -6.05 9.36
N GLY A 123 8.49 -5.73 9.62
CA GLY A 123 7.74 -6.19 10.78
C GLY A 123 8.24 -5.63 12.11
N THR A 124 8.81 -4.43 12.09
CA THR A 124 9.35 -3.77 13.28
C THR A 124 8.40 -2.71 13.85
N GLY A 125 8.59 -2.35 15.12
CA GLY A 125 7.81 -1.31 15.79
C GLY A 125 6.33 -1.64 15.88
N ASP A 126 5.51 -0.62 15.83
CA ASP A 126 4.05 -0.72 16.00
C ASP A 126 3.33 -1.43 14.84
N ALA A 127 4.04 -1.75 13.75
CA ALA A 127 3.49 -2.54 12.65
C ALA A 127 3.04 -3.94 13.10
N THR A 128 3.61 -4.44 14.19
CA THR A 128 3.30 -5.76 14.77
C THR A 128 2.21 -5.74 15.84
N LEU A 129 1.62 -4.57 16.15
CA LEU A 129 0.54 -4.48 17.13
C LEU A 129 -0.60 -5.43 16.78
N GLU A 130 -1.03 -6.20 17.77
CA GLU A 130 -2.19 -7.06 17.61
C GLU A 130 -3.43 -6.22 17.32
N ILE A 131 -4.03 -6.47 16.16
CA ILE A 131 -5.32 -5.91 15.81
C ILE A 131 -6.35 -6.65 16.67
N ASN A 132 -7.26 -5.89 17.31
CA ASN A 132 -8.27 -6.43 18.19
C ASN A 132 -8.96 -7.66 17.59
N PRO A 133 -8.95 -8.84 18.25
CA PRO A 133 -9.56 -10.06 17.74
C PRO A 133 -11.08 -9.96 17.52
N GLU A 134 -11.76 -9.01 18.17
CA GLU A 134 -13.18 -8.71 17.92
C GLU A 134 -13.42 -7.95 16.60
N ASN A 135 -12.36 -7.48 15.96
CA ASN A 135 -12.45 -6.81 14.67
C ASN A 135 -12.39 -7.86 13.55
N PRO A 136 -13.44 -8.03 12.73
CA PRO A 136 -13.51 -9.05 11.69
C PRO A 136 -12.57 -8.78 10.49
N GLN A 137 -11.87 -7.67 10.49
CA GLN A 137 -10.95 -7.32 9.41
C GLN A 137 -9.69 -8.20 9.46
N PRO A 138 -9.22 -8.73 8.31
CA PRO A 138 -8.02 -9.55 8.27
C PRO A 138 -6.80 -8.78 8.77
N LYS A 139 -5.86 -9.50 9.42
CA LYS A 139 -4.56 -8.93 9.75
C LYS A 139 -3.84 -8.53 8.46
N PRO A 140 -3.18 -7.36 8.43
CA PRO A 140 -2.37 -7.01 7.28
C PRO A 140 -1.16 -7.93 7.16
N ASN A 141 -0.74 -8.22 5.94
CA ASN A 141 0.47 -8.96 5.63
C ASN A 141 1.68 -8.05 5.83
N VAL A 142 2.35 -8.17 6.97
CA VAL A 142 3.52 -7.34 7.32
C VAL A 142 4.65 -8.23 7.84
N GLY A 143 5.88 -7.76 7.70
CA GLY A 143 7.04 -8.43 8.23
C GLY A 143 7.81 -9.29 7.23
N PRO A 144 8.91 -9.88 7.69
CA PRO A 144 9.85 -10.61 6.84
C PRO A 144 9.25 -11.82 6.13
N GLU A 145 8.25 -12.48 6.72
CA GLU A 145 7.54 -13.60 6.13
C GLU A 145 6.73 -13.22 4.89
N PHE A 146 6.32 -11.96 4.78
CA PHE A 146 5.56 -11.44 3.64
C PHE A 146 6.38 -10.62 2.66
N SER A 147 7.47 -9.99 3.13
CA SER A 147 8.29 -9.12 2.29
C SER A 147 9.59 -9.76 1.81
N GLY A 148 10.13 -10.70 2.58
CA GLY A 148 11.49 -11.21 2.40
C GLY A 148 12.59 -10.28 2.93
N VAL A 149 12.23 -9.20 3.65
CA VAL A 149 13.17 -8.20 4.19
C VAL A 149 13.02 -8.09 5.69
N ALA A 150 14.13 -8.15 6.41
CA ALA A 150 14.21 -7.90 7.85
C ALA A 150 15.13 -6.71 8.14
N LEU A 151 15.11 -6.23 9.40
CA LEU A 151 15.98 -5.17 9.89
C LEU A 151 17.10 -5.78 10.73
N GLY A 152 18.35 -5.38 10.46
CA GLY A 152 19.53 -5.78 11.25
C GLY A 152 19.63 -5.01 12.56
N GLU A 153 20.53 -5.44 13.44
CA GLU A 153 20.83 -4.74 14.71
C GLU A 153 21.40 -3.33 14.48
N ASP A 154 22.01 -3.11 13.32
CA ASP A 154 22.53 -1.82 12.85
C ASP A 154 21.43 -0.88 12.30
N GLY A 155 20.19 -1.35 12.24
CA GLY A 155 19.05 -0.59 11.69
C GLY A 155 18.97 -0.59 10.16
N GLU A 156 19.84 -1.33 9.46
CA GLU A 156 19.80 -1.43 8.00
C GLU A 156 18.97 -2.64 7.54
N PRO A 157 18.21 -2.52 6.42
CA PRO A 157 17.42 -3.62 5.90
C PRO A 157 18.30 -4.68 5.24
N TYR A 158 17.97 -5.97 5.42
CA TYR A 158 18.64 -7.07 4.74
C TYR A 158 17.63 -8.07 4.14
N CYS A 159 18.04 -8.78 3.10
CA CYS A 159 17.27 -9.86 2.51
C CYS A 159 17.37 -11.13 3.37
N VAL A 160 16.22 -11.70 3.75
CA VAL A 160 16.16 -12.92 4.56
C VAL A 160 16.67 -14.13 3.80
N ASP A 161 16.32 -14.22 2.50
CA ASP A 161 16.80 -15.26 1.61
C ASP A 161 18.25 -14.97 1.18
N LYS A 162 19.20 -15.64 1.81
CA LYS A 162 20.63 -15.48 1.51
C LYS A 162 21.01 -15.92 0.10
N SER A 163 20.20 -16.74 -0.56
CA SER A 163 20.43 -17.15 -1.95
C SER A 163 20.31 -15.99 -2.95
N MET A 164 19.59 -14.93 -2.56
CA MET A 164 19.46 -13.70 -3.34
C MET A 164 20.77 -12.91 -3.45
N ASN A 165 21.74 -13.18 -2.57
CA ASN A 165 23.07 -12.57 -2.55
C ASN A 165 23.06 -11.02 -2.63
N MET A 166 22.15 -10.40 -1.88
CA MET A 166 22.00 -8.95 -1.82
C MET A 166 22.66 -8.37 -0.58
N SER A 167 23.48 -7.34 -0.74
CA SER A 167 23.96 -6.53 0.39
C SER A 167 22.84 -5.65 0.95
N SER A 168 22.99 -5.15 2.19
CA SER A 168 22.03 -4.19 2.78
C SER A 168 21.86 -2.94 1.91
N ALA A 169 22.95 -2.46 1.31
CA ALA A 169 22.89 -1.33 0.38
C ALA A 169 22.06 -1.65 -0.88
N ASP A 170 22.16 -2.86 -1.42
CA ASP A 170 21.36 -3.30 -2.56
C ASP A 170 19.87 -3.42 -2.19
N VAL A 171 19.57 -3.97 -1.01
CA VAL A 171 18.20 -4.06 -0.50
C VAL A 171 17.59 -2.68 -0.37
N LYS A 172 18.28 -1.74 0.26
CA LYS A 172 17.83 -0.34 0.42
C LYS A 172 17.63 0.34 -0.93
N LYS A 173 18.59 0.19 -1.85
CA LYS A 173 18.51 0.74 -3.22
C LYS A 173 17.30 0.18 -3.96
N THR A 174 17.06 -1.12 -3.87
CA THR A 174 15.92 -1.80 -4.49
C THR A 174 14.60 -1.30 -3.91
N LEU A 175 14.49 -1.21 -2.57
CA LEU A 175 13.31 -0.65 -1.91
C LEU A 175 13.04 0.78 -2.37
N MET A 176 14.06 1.64 -2.38
CA MET A 176 13.94 3.02 -2.87
C MET A 176 13.47 3.10 -4.32
N GLY A 177 13.97 2.22 -5.19
CA GLY A 177 13.54 2.13 -6.58
C GLY A 177 12.10 1.65 -6.76
N LEU A 178 11.58 0.88 -5.79
CA LEU A 178 10.20 0.40 -5.81
C LEU A 178 9.18 1.42 -5.28
N MET A 179 9.60 2.34 -4.39
CA MET A 179 8.67 3.28 -3.76
C MET A 179 7.82 4.07 -4.77
N PRO A 180 8.36 4.68 -5.83
CA PRO A 180 7.55 5.37 -6.82
C PRO A 180 6.59 4.44 -7.57
N LEU A 181 6.95 3.16 -7.74
CA LEU A 181 6.15 2.18 -8.48
C LEU A 181 4.95 1.69 -7.67
N ILE A 182 5.06 1.62 -6.34
CA ILE A 182 3.98 1.14 -5.47
C ILE A 182 3.09 2.28 -4.96
N GLN A 183 3.61 3.49 -4.85
CA GLN A 183 2.96 4.65 -4.23
C GLN A 183 1.53 4.88 -4.70
N GLU A 184 1.29 4.90 -6.01
CA GLU A 184 -0.03 5.11 -6.61
C GLU A 184 -1.04 3.99 -6.30
N ARG A 185 -0.55 2.83 -5.91
CA ARG A 185 -1.35 1.63 -5.64
C ARG A 185 -1.68 1.43 -4.17
N LEU A 186 -0.90 2.06 -3.28
CA LEU A 186 -1.08 1.92 -1.85
C LEU A 186 -2.31 2.69 -1.37
N LYS A 187 -3.19 2.01 -0.67
CA LYS A 187 -4.21 2.60 0.18
C LYS A 187 -3.77 2.62 1.64
N PHE A 188 -2.94 1.65 2.03
CA PHE A 188 -2.38 1.48 3.35
C PHE A 188 -0.89 1.19 3.25
N LEU A 189 -0.11 1.67 4.21
CA LEU A 189 1.34 1.39 4.26
C LEU A 189 1.65 -0.10 4.42
N THR A 190 0.73 -0.86 5.04
CA THR A 190 0.84 -2.31 5.22
C THR A 190 0.91 -3.09 3.91
N GLU A 191 0.31 -2.57 2.83
CA GLU A 191 0.30 -3.24 1.53
C GLU A 191 1.68 -3.27 0.86
N ALA A 192 2.63 -2.43 1.34
CA ALA A 192 3.98 -2.37 0.79
C ALA A 192 4.73 -3.70 0.93
N ALA A 193 4.55 -4.44 2.03
CA ALA A 193 5.26 -5.70 2.26
C ALA A 193 4.99 -6.73 1.15
N GLU A 194 3.73 -6.91 0.79
CA GLU A 194 3.33 -7.82 -0.28
C GLU A 194 3.77 -7.32 -1.66
N MET A 195 3.73 -6.01 -1.88
CA MET A 195 4.12 -5.43 -3.17
C MET A 195 5.61 -5.50 -3.47
N VAL A 196 6.48 -5.59 -2.45
CA VAL A 196 7.93 -5.68 -2.65
C VAL A 196 8.44 -7.12 -2.63
N HIS A 197 7.64 -8.08 -2.15
CA HIS A 197 8.02 -9.47 -1.89
C HIS A 197 8.81 -10.14 -3.03
N PHE A 198 8.33 -10.04 -4.26
CA PHE A 198 8.92 -10.70 -5.42
C PHE A 198 10.36 -10.25 -5.75
N MET A 199 10.81 -9.14 -5.18
CA MET A 199 12.20 -8.66 -5.34
C MET A 199 13.17 -9.37 -4.40
N PHE A 200 12.69 -9.83 -3.24
CA PHE A 200 13.52 -10.34 -2.14
C PHE A 200 13.31 -11.83 -1.87
N THR A 201 12.48 -12.46 -2.68
CA THR A 201 12.23 -13.91 -2.64
C THR A 201 12.23 -14.46 -4.06
N GLU A 202 12.52 -15.73 -4.20
CA GLU A 202 12.31 -16.38 -5.48
C GLU A 202 10.84 -16.83 -5.52
N PRO A 203 9.99 -16.21 -6.36
CA PRO A 203 8.60 -16.59 -6.42
C PRO A 203 8.46 -18.03 -6.93
N ALA A 204 7.57 -18.78 -6.33
CA ALA A 204 7.18 -20.07 -6.88
C ALA A 204 6.67 -19.87 -8.32
N VAL A 205 7.11 -20.71 -9.24
CA VAL A 205 6.61 -20.66 -10.62
C VAL A 205 5.11 -20.95 -10.58
N PRO A 206 4.25 -20.04 -11.04
CA PRO A 206 2.82 -20.27 -10.99
C PRO A 206 2.43 -21.47 -11.86
N PRO A 207 1.37 -22.20 -11.48
CA PRO A 207 0.81 -23.27 -12.32
C PRO A 207 0.42 -22.74 -13.71
N ALA A 208 0.51 -23.58 -14.73
CA ALA A 208 0.25 -23.22 -16.13
C ALA A 208 -1.10 -22.52 -16.32
N ASP A 209 -2.17 -22.94 -15.65
CA ASP A 209 -3.51 -22.35 -15.71
C ASP A 209 -3.58 -20.92 -15.16
N GLN A 210 -2.63 -20.52 -14.32
CA GLN A 210 -2.52 -19.14 -13.82
C GLN A 210 -1.70 -18.24 -14.74
N ILE A 211 -0.75 -18.80 -15.49
CA ILE A 211 0.09 -18.09 -16.47
C ILE A 211 -0.69 -17.85 -17.76
N ILE A 212 -1.49 -18.83 -18.18
CA ILE A 212 -2.24 -18.78 -19.45
C ILE A 212 -3.40 -17.77 -19.33
N PRO A 213 -3.44 -16.69 -20.15
CA PRO A 213 -4.58 -15.79 -20.22
C PRO A 213 -5.84 -16.53 -20.72
N LYS A 214 -7.02 -16.10 -20.28
CA LYS A 214 -8.30 -16.71 -20.67
C LYS A 214 -8.54 -16.82 -22.19
N ARG A 215 -7.85 -16.03 -22.99
CA ARG A 215 -8.02 -15.94 -24.45
C ARG A 215 -6.93 -16.66 -25.24
N LEU A 216 -5.92 -17.17 -24.56
CA LEU A 216 -4.80 -17.87 -25.18
C LEU A 216 -4.78 -19.35 -24.74
N ASP A 217 -4.10 -20.16 -25.50
CA ASP A 217 -3.72 -21.52 -25.12
C ASP A 217 -2.25 -21.58 -24.63
N ALA A 218 -1.79 -22.75 -24.23
CA ALA A 218 -0.44 -22.98 -23.75
C ALA A 218 0.61 -22.69 -24.83
N ALA A 219 0.35 -23.09 -26.09
CA ALA A 219 1.29 -22.90 -27.21
C ALA A 219 1.47 -21.41 -27.50
N LYS A 220 0.37 -20.64 -27.57
CA LYS A 220 0.42 -19.20 -27.80
C LYS A 220 1.04 -18.46 -26.62
N THR A 221 0.77 -18.89 -25.39
CA THR A 221 1.37 -18.29 -24.17
C THR A 221 2.88 -18.53 -24.14
N LYS A 222 3.33 -19.70 -24.56
CA LYS A 222 4.76 -20.00 -24.71
C LYS A 222 5.42 -19.09 -25.75
N GLU A 223 4.77 -18.89 -26.91
CA GLU A 223 5.24 -17.95 -27.94
C GLU A 223 5.36 -16.51 -27.38
N VAL A 224 4.37 -16.08 -26.57
CA VAL A 224 4.40 -14.77 -25.87
C VAL A 224 5.65 -14.68 -24.98
N LEU A 225 5.88 -15.67 -24.12
CA LEU A 225 7.02 -15.67 -23.21
C LEU A 225 8.38 -15.78 -23.92
N GLU A 226 8.45 -16.46 -25.07
CA GLU A 226 9.66 -16.49 -25.89
C GLU A 226 9.99 -15.10 -26.44
N ASN A 227 8.99 -14.37 -26.96
CA ASN A 227 9.14 -12.98 -27.43
C ASN A 227 9.40 -12.00 -26.27
N ALA A 228 8.91 -12.29 -25.07
CA ALA A 228 9.14 -11.47 -23.90
C ALA A 228 10.62 -11.34 -23.52
N LYS A 229 11.46 -12.31 -23.84
CA LYS A 229 12.92 -12.24 -23.57
C LYS A 229 13.56 -11.08 -24.32
N GLU A 230 13.31 -10.99 -25.64
CA GLU A 230 13.82 -9.89 -26.47
C GLU A 230 13.22 -8.54 -26.05
N PHE A 231 11.91 -8.52 -25.70
CA PHE A 231 11.25 -7.34 -25.16
C PHE A 231 11.96 -6.84 -23.90
N ILE A 232 12.23 -7.72 -22.92
CA ILE A 232 12.89 -7.40 -21.66
C ILE A 232 14.31 -6.88 -21.87
N GLU A 233 15.07 -7.46 -22.82
CA GLU A 233 16.45 -7.03 -23.16
C GLU A 233 16.51 -5.58 -23.68
N LYS A 234 15.45 -5.13 -24.35
CA LYS A 234 15.37 -3.78 -24.92
C LYS A 234 14.97 -2.70 -23.90
N LEU A 235 14.31 -3.08 -22.80
CA LEU A 235 13.74 -2.12 -21.83
C LEU A 235 14.74 -1.10 -21.25
N PRO A 236 16.00 -1.46 -20.87
CA PRO A 236 16.92 -0.52 -20.26
C PRO A 236 17.31 0.67 -21.16
N SER A 237 17.13 0.57 -22.47
CA SER A 237 17.44 1.63 -23.42
C SER A 237 16.25 2.55 -23.74
N LEU A 238 15.09 2.32 -23.13
CA LEU A 238 13.83 2.99 -23.46
C LEU A 238 13.31 3.79 -22.28
N ASP A 239 12.67 4.91 -22.57
CA ASP A 239 11.81 5.59 -21.61
C ASP A 239 10.46 4.85 -21.46
N HIS A 240 9.62 5.35 -20.56
CA HIS A 240 8.34 4.69 -20.26
C HIS A 240 7.40 4.62 -21.47
N GLU A 241 7.30 5.70 -22.26
CA GLU A 241 6.41 5.75 -23.43
C GLU A 241 6.88 4.81 -24.54
N ALA A 242 8.19 4.80 -24.82
CA ALA A 242 8.79 3.90 -25.79
C ALA A 242 8.66 2.43 -25.38
N ALA A 243 8.80 2.13 -24.08
CA ALA A 243 8.62 0.78 -23.55
C ALA A 243 7.17 0.30 -23.68
N GLU A 244 6.17 1.18 -23.42
CA GLU A 244 4.77 0.84 -23.66
C GLU A 244 4.44 0.69 -25.15
N ALA A 245 5.01 1.54 -26.02
CA ALA A 245 4.85 1.42 -27.46
C ALA A 245 5.44 0.09 -27.97
N LEU A 246 6.63 -0.28 -27.49
CA LEU A 246 7.25 -1.56 -27.82
C LEU A 246 6.37 -2.74 -27.37
N ALA A 247 5.78 -2.69 -26.18
CA ALA A 247 4.88 -3.75 -25.73
C ALA A 247 3.63 -3.88 -26.62
N LYS A 248 3.10 -2.77 -27.13
CA LYS A 248 1.97 -2.77 -28.10
C LYS A 248 2.40 -3.39 -29.44
N GLU A 249 3.59 -3.04 -29.93
CA GLU A 249 4.15 -3.61 -31.16
C GLU A 249 4.28 -5.15 -31.08
N TYR A 250 4.82 -5.68 -29.97
CA TYR A 250 4.89 -7.13 -29.75
C TYR A 250 3.50 -7.78 -29.68
N ALA A 251 2.54 -7.16 -29.02
CA ALA A 251 1.17 -7.66 -28.96
C ALA A 251 0.52 -7.71 -30.36
N GLU A 252 0.68 -6.65 -31.16
CA GLU A 252 0.18 -6.57 -32.53
C GLU A 252 0.84 -7.61 -33.46
N LYS A 253 2.17 -7.75 -33.38
CA LYS A 253 2.93 -8.77 -34.12
C LYS A 253 2.43 -10.18 -33.83
N LEU A 254 2.04 -10.45 -32.59
CA LEU A 254 1.51 -11.74 -32.16
C LEU A 254 0.01 -11.91 -32.40
N GLY A 255 -0.68 -10.86 -32.87
CA GLY A 255 -2.13 -10.87 -33.09
C GLY A 255 -2.96 -10.97 -31.83
N ILE A 256 -2.49 -10.42 -30.69
CA ILE A 256 -3.12 -10.51 -29.38
C ILE A 256 -3.33 -9.12 -28.77
N LYS A 257 -4.11 -9.04 -27.69
CA LYS A 257 -4.26 -7.79 -26.94
C LYS A 257 -3.03 -7.53 -26.05
N LEU A 258 -2.74 -6.26 -25.80
CA LEU A 258 -1.64 -5.85 -24.90
C LEU A 258 -1.73 -6.53 -23.52
N GLY A 259 -2.92 -6.65 -22.95
CA GLY A 259 -3.11 -7.33 -21.67
C GLY A 259 -2.77 -8.82 -21.71
N ASP A 260 -3.03 -9.48 -22.84
CA ASP A 260 -2.72 -10.90 -23.05
C ASP A 260 -1.22 -11.11 -23.32
N PHE A 261 -0.48 -10.08 -23.76
CA PHE A 261 0.99 -10.05 -23.83
C PHE A 261 1.63 -9.81 -22.46
N MET A 262 1.17 -8.78 -21.73
CA MET A 262 1.80 -8.36 -20.47
C MET A 262 1.51 -9.29 -19.29
N MET A 263 0.37 -9.97 -19.28
CA MET A 263 -0.06 -10.76 -18.12
C MET A 263 0.80 -12.03 -17.90
N PRO A 264 1.14 -12.85 -18.92
CA PRO A 264 2.06 -13.97 -18.73
C PRO A 264 3.44 -13.53 -18.24
N ILE A 265 3.94 -12.39 -18.74
CA ILE A 265 5.23 -11.83 -18.32
C ILE A 265 5.16 -11.42 -16.85
N ARG A 266 4.08 -10.76 -16.44
CA ARG A 266 3.84 -10.39 -15.04
C ARG A 266 3.84 -11.62 -14.13
N MET A 267 3.09 -12.65 -14.51
CA MET A 267 3.03 -13.89 -13.73
C MET A 267 4.39 -14.57 -13.62
N ALA A 268 5.14 -14.63 -14.73
CA ALA A 268 6.48 -15.20 -14.75
C ALA A 268 7.47 -14.42 -13.87
N VAL A 269 7.46 -13.08 -13.94
CA VAL A 269 8.43 -12.22 -13.26
C VAL A 269 8.10 -12.03 -11.78
N THR A 270 6.81 -11.86 -11.43
CA THR A 270 6.40 -11.47 -10.07
C THR A 270 5.68 -12.57 -9.30
N GLY A 271 5.27 -13.65 -9.93
CA GLY A 271 4.47 -14.72 -9.32
C GLY A 271 3.01 -14.32 -9.02
N SER A 272 2.60 -13.09 -9.33
CA SER A 272 1.30 -12.56 -8.94
C SER A 272 0.61 -11.78 -10.08
N ARG A 273 -0.73 -11.84 -10.08
CA ARG A 273 -1.56 -11.01 -10.97
C ARG A 273 -1.58 -9.53 -10.54
N VAL A 274 -1.40 -9.29 -9.25
CA VAL A 274 -1.35 -7.95 -8.65
C VAL A 274 0.09 -7.66 -8.24
N SER A 275 0.71 -6.69 -8.88
CA SER A 275 2.10 -6.30 -8.63
C SER A 275 2.28 -4.83 -9.02
N PRO A 276 3.39 -4.18 -8.68
CA PRO A 276 3.71 -2.86 -9.21
C PRO A 276 3.72 -2.83 -10.75
N PRO A 277 3.83 -1.67 -11.41
CA PRO A 277 3.93 -1.57 -12.87
C PRO A 277 5.03 -2.49 -13.41
N LEU A 278 4.68 -3.37 -14.37
CA LEU A 278 5.56 -4.47 -14.78
C LEU A 278 6.89 -3.98 -15.35
N ILE A 279 6.88 -3.00 -16.26
CA ILE A 279 8.10 -2.46 -16.89
C ILE A 279 9.05 -1.93 -15.82
N GLY A 280 8.56 -1.07 -14.91
CA GLY A 280 9.36 -0.56 -13.80
C GLY A 280 9.87 -1.68 -12.89
N SER A 281 9.06 -2.69 -12.61
CA SER A 281 9.45 -3.86 -11.82
C SER A 281 10.59 -4.64 -12.48
N ILE A 282 10.55 -4.85 -13.80
CA ILE A 282 11.62 -5.51 -14.55
C ILE A 282 12.93 -4.70 -14.48
N LEU A 283 12.84 -3.37 -14.63
CA LEU A 283 14.01 -2.49 -14.56
C LEU A 283 14.69 -2.50 -13.18
N VAL A 284 13.90 -2.57 -12.11
CA VAL A 284 14.43 -2.65 -10.74
C VAL A 284 14.97 -4.05 -10.44
N LEU A 285 14.29 -5.11 -10.87
CA LEU A 285 14.73 -6.51 -10.68
C LEU A 285 15.99 -6.84 -11.48
N GLY A 286 16.15 -6.20 -12.63
CA GLY A 286 17.21 -6.46 -13.60
C GLY A 286 16.79 -7.43 -14.71
N VAL A 287 17.39 -7.21 -15.89
CA VAL A 287 17.08 -7.95 -17.11
C VAL A 287 17.38 -9.44 -16.96
N GLU A 288 18.57 -9.80 -16.49
CA GLU A 288 19.01 -11.19 -16.36
C GLU A 288 18.07 -12.03 -15.50
N LYS A 289 17.74 -11.52 -14.31
CA LYS A 289 16.84 -12.21 -13.37
C LYS A 289 15.41 -12.30 -13.90
N SER A 290 14.94 -11.26 -14.58
CA SER A 290 13.62 -11.27 -15.23
C SER A 290 13.54 -12.34 -16.32
N ILE A 291 14.57 -12.46 -17.16
CA ILE A 291 14.64 -13.49 -18.21
C ILE A 291 14.77 -14.90 -17.61
N GLU A 292 15.54 -15.07 -16.54
CA GLU A 292 15.63 -16.35 -15.82
C GLU A 292 14.25 -16.82 -15.36
N ARG A 293 13.46 -15.94 -14.74
CA ARG A 293 12.09 -16.25 -14.30
C ARG A 293 11.16 -16.56 -15.47
N VAL A 294 11.26 -15.82 -16.56
CA VAL A 294 10.49 -16.11 -17.79
C VAL A 294 10.87 -17.50 -18.34
N LYS A 295 12.15 -17.88 -18.37
CA LYS A 295 12.59 -19.24 -18.79
C LYS A 295 12.00 -20.33 -17.90
N LYS A 296 11.97 -20.13 -16.58
CA LYS A 296 11.34 -21.06 -15.62
C LYS A 296 9.85 -21.23 -15.91
N ALA A 297 9.13 -20.13 -16.18
CA ALA A 297 7.73 -20.17 -16.54
C ALA A 297 7.45 -20.89 -17.88
N ILE A 298 8.31 -20.69 -18.88
CA ILE A 298 8.22 -21.42 -20.18
C ILE A 298 8.32 -22.94 -19.97
N ALA A 299 9.16 -23.39 -19.03
CA ALA A 299 9.36 -24.81 -18.76
C ALA A 299 8.14 -25.50 -18.12
N THR A 300 7.16 -24.76 -17.61
CA THR A 300 5.93 -25.28 -17.01
C THR A 300 4.73 -25.32 -17.97
N LEU A 301 4.89 -24.71 -19.15
CA LEU A 301 3.89 -24.70 -20.24
C LEU A 301 4.17 -25.81 -21.27
#